data_f21313dd78d83300766c815d8f3322ca
#
_entry.id   f21313dd78d83300766c815d8f3322ca
#
_cell.length_a   1.000
_cell.length_b   1.000
_cell.length_c   1.000
_cell.angle_alpha   90.00
_cell.angle_beta   90.00
_cell.angle_gamma   90.00
#
_symmetry.space_group_name_H-M   'P 1'
#
loop_
_entity.id
_entity.type
_entity.pdbx_description
1 polymer ?
#
loop_
_entity_poly.entity_id
_entity_poly.type
_entity_poly.pdbx_seq_one_letter_code
_entity_poly.pdbx_strand_id
1 'polypeptide(L)'
;LYFQKTVTNIFDNLSPKYLSINHIVAPNESINSILKKYEIDEKELKSFNSVLQSKLKNYTLKVNQKILFTIDKENNRVAKLIFPVSKTKKVLFLRDLNTGKFTSTDIVTNLNRKVIYKEGKIVQSLYRSAIEKKIPANIIVEFARIYGFQVDFQRDVRKNDTYQIIYEVFEDD
;
A
#
# COMPACT_ATOMS: atom_id res chain seq x y z
N LEU A 1 -1.98 45.72 12.69
CA LEU A 1 -3.08 44.81 13.21
C LEU A 1 -4.14 44.47 12.15
N TYR A 2 -4.60 45.46 11.36
CA TYR A 2 -5.61 45.22 10.30
C TYR A 2 -5.08 44.36 9.15
N PHE A 3 -3.88 44.65 8.68
CA PHE A 3 -3.23 43.94 7.58
C PHE A 3 -3.00 42.45 7.91
N GLN A 4 -2.57 42.12 9.11
CA GLN A 4 -2.42 40.73 9.56
C GLN A 4 -3.75 39.98 9.59
N LYS A 5 -4.82 40.60 10.12
CA LYS A 5 -6.17 39.97 10.12
C LYS A 5 -6.71 39.73 8.71
N THR A 6 -6.44 40.66 7.79
CA THR A 6 -6.89 40.51 6.39
C THR A 6 -6.13 39.39 5.68
N VAL A 7 -4.81 39.30 5.89
CA VAL A 7 -3.97 38.24 5.32
C VAL A 7 -4.35 36.88 5.88
N THR A 8 -4.56 36.76 7.20
CA THR A 8 -5.02 35.50 7.82
C THR A 8 -6.40 35.09 7.28
N ASN A 9 -7.35 36.03 7.16
CA ASN A 9 -8.66 35.74 6.59
C ASN A 9 -8.62 35.28 5.13
N ILE A 10 -7.67 35.82 4.33
CA ILE A 10 -7.49 35.39 2.95
C ILE A 10 -6.93 33.95 2.92
N PHE A 11 -5.93 33.64 3.73
CA PHE A 11 -5.36 32.28 3.80
C PHE A 11 -6.35 31.24 4.35
N ASP A 12 -7.14 31.58 5.35
CA ASP A 12 -8.15 30.68 5.94
C ASP A 12 -9.32 30.38 4.98
N ASN A 13 -9.56 31.26 3.99
CA ASN A 13 -10.60 31.07 2.98
C ASN A 13 -10.08 30.53 1.64
N LEU A 14 -8.76 30.31 1.49
CA LEU A 14 -8.20 29.67 0.31
C LEU A 14 -8.43 28.17 0.35
N SER A 15 -9.41 27.71 -0.40
CA SER A 15 -9.54 26.26 -0.65
C SER A 15 -8.36 25.76 -1.47
N PRO A 16 -7.67 24.68 -1.04
CA PRO A 16 -6.57 24.14 -1.81
C PRO A 16 -7.03 23.72 -3.21
N LYS A 17 -6.34 24.18 -4.24
CA LYS A 17 -6.60 23.81 -5.64
C LYS A 17 -6.55 22.31 -5.85
N TYR A 18 -5.62 21.63 -5.19
CA TYR A 18 -5.40 20.20 -5.31
C TYR A 18 -5.85 19.46 -4.05
N LEU A 19 -6.68 18.43 -4.24
CA LEU A 19 -7.11 17.52 -3.20
C LEU A 19 -6.38 16.19 -3.36
N SER A 20 -5.56 15.82 -2.37
CA SER A 20 -4.89 14.51 -2.33
C SER A 20 -5.75 13.51 -1.53
N ILE A 21 -6.03 12.36 -2.13
CA ILE A 21 -6.93 11.35 -1.60
C ILE A 21 -6.19 10.02 -1.51
N ASN A 22 -6.18 9.44 -0.31
CA ASN A 22 -5.77 8.06 -0.07
C ASN A 22 -7.02 7.19 -0.03
N HIS A 23 -7.28 6.45 -1.11
CA HIS A 23 -8.42 5.57 -1.19
C HIS A 23 -8.02 4.12 -0.90
N ILE A 24 -8.77 3.44 -0.04
CA ILE A 24 -8.65 2.01 0.22
C ILE A 24 -9.73 1.30 -0.59
N VAL A 25 -9.32 0.44 -1.51
CA VAL A 25 -10.22 -0.25 -2.42
C VAL A 25 -11.13 -1.21 -1.64
N ALA A 26 -12.44 -1.01 -1.77
CA ALA A 26 -13.47 -1.89 -1.23
C ALA A 26 -13.79 -3.05 -2.21
N PRO A 27 -14.50 -4.10 -1.76
CA PRO A 27 -14.98 -5.15 -2.66
C PRO A 27 -15.81 -4.58 -3.81
N ASN A 28 -15.62 -5.13 -5.02
CA ASN A 28 -16.33 -4.76 -6.25
C ASN A 28 -16.10 -3.32 -6.76
N GLU A 29 -15.10 -2.61 -6.25
CA GLU A 29 -14.72 -1.32 -6.79
C GLU A 29 -13.83 -1.44 -8.03
N SER A 30 -14.05 -0.53 -8.97
CA SER A 30 -13.18 -0.27 -10.12
C SER A 30 -12.61 1.15 -10.02
N ILE A 31 -11.55 1.46 -10.77
CA ILE A 31 -11.03 2.84 -10.82
C ILE A 31 -12.14 3.82 -11.23
N ASN A 32 -12.98 3.44 -12.18
CA ASN A 32 -14.10 4.28 -12.62
C ASN A 32 -15.10 4.54 -11.50
N SER A 33 -15.49 3.51 -10.74
CA SER A 33 -16.42 3.68 -9.63
C SER A 33 -15.82 4.52 -8.50
N ILE A 34 -14.52 4.37 -8.25
CA ILE A 34 -13.80 5.18 -7.27
C ILE A 34 -13.77 6.65 -7.71
N LEU A 35 -13.33 6.95 -8.93
CA LEU A 35 -13.22 8.32 -9.42
C LEU A 35 -14.59 9.01 -9.55
N LYS A 36 -15.66 8.27 -9.88
CA LYS A 36 -17.04 8.79 -9.87
C LYS A 36 -17.48 9.26 -8.48
N LYS A 37 -17.07 8.60 -7.41
CA LYS A 37 -17.35 9.02 -6.04
C LYS A 37 -16.77 10.40 -5.69
N TYR A 38 -15.74 10.80 -6.42
CA TYR A 38 -15.06 12.09 -6.26
C TYR A 38 -15.44 13.09 -7.36
N GLU A 39 -16.60 12.89 -7.98
CA GLU A 39 -17.22 13.82 -8.95
C GLU A 39 -16.36 14.09 -10.20
N ILE A 40 -15.52 13.14 -10.59
CA ILE A 40 -14.76 13.24 -11.84
C ILE A 40 -15.69 13.01 -13.03
N ASP A 41 -15.65 13.94 -13.98
CA ASP A 41 -16.51 13.94 -15.19
C ASP A 41 -16.30 12.70 -16.07
N GLU A 42 -17.35 12.24 -16.73
CA GLU A 42 -17.30 11.05 -17.59
C GLU A 42 -16.34 11.17 -18.79
N LYS A 43 -16.20 12.37 -19.35
CA LYS A 43 -15.23 12.64 -20.41
C LYS A 43 -13.80 12.43 -19.92
N GLU A 44 -13.53 12.93 -18.72
CA GLU A 44 -12.25 12.77 -18.05
C GLU A 44 -11.98 11.30 -17.74
N LEU A 45 -12.98 10.57 -17.22
CA LEU A 45 -12.87 9.14 -16.94
C LEU A 45 -12.51 8.33 -18.20
N LYS A 46 -13.14 8.62 -19.33
CA LYS A 46 -12.84 7.94 -20.61
C LYS A 46 -11.40 8.21 -21.07
N SER A 47 -10.99 9.47 -21.02
CA SER A 47 -9.62 9.88 -21.38
C SER A 47 -8.58 9.22 -20.48
N PHE A 48 -8.81 9.26 -19.16
CA PHE A 48 -7.90 8.69 -18.18
C PHE A 48 -7.82 7.16 -18.27
N ASN A 49 -8.95 6.48 -18.51
CA ASN A 49 -8.98 5.03 -18.70
C ASN A 49 -8.15 4.56 -19.88
N SER A 50 -8.16 5.29 -20.99
CA SER A 50 -7.33 4.94 -22.14
C SER A 50 -5.84 4.95 -21.80
N VAL A 51 -5.41 5.91 -20.99
CA VAL A 51 -4.03 6.01 -20.50
C VAL A 51 -3.71 4.88 -19.51
N LEU A 52 -4.62 4.59 -18.58
CA LEU A 52 -4.45 3.47 -17.64
C LEU A 52 -4.33 2.14 -18.38
N GLN A 53 -5.23 1.85 -19.31
CA GLN A 53 -5.22 0.60 -20.07
C GLN A 53 -3.97 0.44 -20.93
N SER A 54 -3.44 1.52 -21.50
CA SER A 54 -2.20 1.46 -22.28
C SER A 54 -1.00 1.00 -21.46
N LYS A 55 -0.95 1.38 -20.18
CA LYS A 55 0.18 1.08 -19.28
C LYS A 55 -0.07 -0.13 -18.36
N LEU A 56 -1.32 -0.33 -17.94
CA LEU A 56 -1.74 -1.33 -16.96
C LEU A 56 -2.64 -2.40 -17.60
N LYS A 57 -2.23 -2.96 -18.73
CA LYS A 57 -3.00 -4.02 -19.41
C LYS A 57 -3.34 -5.15 -18.44
N ASN A 58 -4.62 -5.51 -18.35
CA ASN A 58 -5.13 -6.62 -17.54
C ASN A 58 -4.90 -6.49 -16.02
N TYR A 59 -4.71 -5.27 -15.49
CA TYR A 59 -4.59 -5.10 -14.05
C TYR A 59 -5.96 -5.04 -13.37
N THR A 60 -6.12 -5.85 -12.32
CA THR A 60 -7.33 -5.86 -11.49
C THR A 60 -7.01 -5.24 -10.12
N LEU A 61 -7.88 -4.38 -9.62
CA LEU A 61 -7.77 -3.84 -8.27
C LEU A 61 -7.93 -4.96 -7.23
N LYS A 62 -7.13 -4.91 -6.18
CA LYS A 62 -7.23 -5.83 -5.05
C LYS A 62 -7.93 -5.14 -3.89
N VAL A 63 -8.81 -5.86 -3.21
CA VAL A 63 -9.43 -5.38 -1.97
C VAL A 63 -8.35 -5.00 -0.95
N ASN A 64 -8.56 -3.90 -0.22
CA ASN A 64 -7.61 -3.28 0.70
C ASN A 64 -6.35 -2.67 0.05
N GLN A 65 -6.28 -2.61 -1.28
CA GLN A 65 -5.21 -1.90 -1.97
C GLN A 65 -5.36 -0.39 -1.75
N LYS A 66 -4.25 0.28 -1.41
CA LYS A 66 -4.22 1.74 -1.26
C LYS A 66 -3.88 2.40 -2.59
N ILE A 67 -4.70 3.33 -3.04
CA ILE A 67 -4.49 4.13 -4.24
C ILE A 67 -4.41 5.59 -3.82
N LEU A 68 -3.36 6.28 -4.22
CA LEU A 68 -3.19 7.70 -4.00
C LEU A 68 -3.47 8.47 -5.28
N PHE A 69 -4.41 9.38 -5.25
CA PHE A 69 -4.66 10.29 -6.37
C PHE A 69 -4.90 11.72 -5.91
N THR A 70 -4.62 12.65 -6.81
CA THR A 70 -4.78 14.08 -6.59
C THR A 70 -5.74 14.62 -7.64
N ILE A 71 -6.75 15.34 -7.19
CA ILE A 71 -7.75 16.00 -8.03
C ILE A 71 -7.49 17.50 -8.06
N ASP A 72 -7.51 18.08 -9.25
CA ASP A 72 -7.65 19.51 -9.46
C ASP A 72 -9.13 19.87 -9.30
N LYS A 73 -9.47 20.56 -8.21
CA LYS A 73 -10.84 20.93 -7.87
C LYS A 73 -11.45 21.97 -8.80
N GLU A 74 -10.63 22.84 -9.40
CA GLU A 74 -11.12 23.86 -10.30
C GLU A 74 -11.68 23.27 -11.60
N ASN A 75 -11.06 22.19 -12.06
CA ASN A 75 -11.38 21.57 -13.34
C ASN A 75 -12.01 20.18 -13.19
N ASN A 76 -12.22 19.67 -11.98
CA ASN A 76 -12.68 18.32 -11.68
C ASN A 76 -11.92 17.24 -12.46
N ARG A 77 -10.59 17.35 -12.49
CA ARG A 77 -9.70 16.49 -13.27
C ARG A 77 -8.70 15.77 -12.39
N VAL A 78 -8.34 14.56 -12.80
CA VAL A 78 -7.23 13.85 -12.16
C VAL A 78 -5.92 14.52 -12.55
N ALA A 79 -5.18 15.05 -11.58
CA ALA A 79 -3.87 15.65 -11.77
C ALA A 79 -2.74 14.61 -11.61
N LYS A 80 -2.89 13.68 -10.67
CA LYS A 80 -1.89 12.66 -10.35
C LYS A 80 -2.58 11.39 -9.89
N LEU A 81 -2.03 10.22 -10.27
CA LEU A 81 -2.38 8.93 -9.71
C LEU A 81 -1.10 8.14 -9.43
N ILE A 82 -0.98 7.57 -8.24
CA ILE A 82 0.02 6.56 -7.91
C ILE A 82 -0.70 5.23 -7.75
N PHE A 83 -0.39 4.32 -8.66
CA PHE A 83 -1.02 3.02 -8.75
C PHE A 83 -0.04 1.92 -8.35
N PRO A 84 -0.25 1.20 -7.23
CA PRO A 84 0.62 0.11 -6.82
C PRO A 84 0.35 -1.14 -7.67
N VAL A 85 1.37 -1.58 -8.39
CA VAL A 85 1.32 -2.80 -9.21
C VAL A 85 1.75 -4.02 -8.42
N SER A 86 2.78 -3.86 -7.58
CA SER A 86 3.28 -4.89 -6.67
C SER A 86 3.78 -4.23 -5.37
N LYS A 87 4.33 -5.03 -4.47
CA LYS A 87 4.96 -4.49 -3.25
C LYS A 87 6.15 -3.56 -3.55
N THR A 88 6.84 -3.80 -4.66
CA THR A 88 8.05 -3.07 -5.05
C THR A 88 7.85 -2.15 -6.24
N LYS A 89 6.71 -2.22 -6.92
CA LYS A 89 6.48 -1.45 -8.14
C LYS A 89 5.18 -0.66 -8.06
N LYS A 90 5.29 0.64 -8.28
CA LYS A 90 4.16 1.58 -8.44
C LYS A 90 4.28 2.26 -9.81
N VAL A 91 3.18 2.63 -10.39
CA VAL A 91 3.15 3.48 -11.59
C VAL A 91 2.62 4.84 -11.21
N LEU A 92 3.40 5.86 -11.47
CA LEU A 92 2.99 7.25 -11.34
C LEU A 92 2.40 7.70 -12.68
N PHE A 93 1.17 8.15 -12.66
CA PHE A 93 0.55 8.92 -13.74
C PHE A 93 0.51 10.39 -13.32
N LEU A 94 1.09 11.25 -14.11
CA LEU A 94 1.13 12.69 -13.87
C LEU A 94 0.58 13.43 -15.08
N ARG A 95 -0.35 14.36 -14.85
CA ARG A 95 -0.87 15.22 -15.89
C ARG A 95 0.10 16.37 -16.14
N ASP A 96 0.47 16.57 -17.36
CA ASP A 96 1.16 17.78 -17.80
C ASP A 96 0.15 18.96 -17.81
N LEU A 97 0.48 20.01 -17.10
CA LEU A 97 -0.41 21.17 -16.91
C LEU A 97 -0.61 21.99 -18.20
N ASN A 98 0.37 21.98 -19.10
CA ASN A 98 0.33 22.74 -20.35
C ASN A 98 -0.44 22.01 -21.44
N THR A 99 -0.16 20.72 -21.61
CA THR A 99 -0.75 19.90 -22.69
C THR A 99 -2.01 19.15 -22.27
N GLY A 100 -2.25 19.00 -20.95
CA GLY A 100 -3.33 18.20 -20.38
C GLY A 100 -3.15 16.69 -20.56
N LYS A 101 -2.06 16.26 -21.19
CA LYS A 101 -1.77 14.83 -21.43
C LYS A 101 -1.15 14.17 -20.20
N PHE A 102 -1.39 12.87 -20.04
CA PHE A 102 -0.74 12.10 -18.97
C PHE A 102 0.60 11.52 -19.44
N THR A 103 1.58 11.62 -18.56
CA THR A 103 2.82 10.85 -18.61
C THR A 103 2.75 9.74 -17.58
N SER A 104 3.42 8.61 -17.82
CA SER A 104 3.50 7.51 -16.86
C SER A 104 4.94 7.12 -16.62
N THR A 105 5.32 6.97 -15.35
CA THR A 105 6.66 6.60 -14.91
C THR A 105 6.57 5.44 -13.93
N ASP A 106 7.41 4.43 -14.11
CA ASP A 106 7.53 3.32 -13.18
C ASP A 106 8.37 3.77 -11.98
N ILE A 107 7.83 3.63 -10.77
CA ILE A 107 8.56 3.82 -9.51
C ILE A 107 8.84 2.43 -8.98
N VAL A 108 10.11 2.07 -8.91
CA VAL A 108 10.57 0.80 -8.33
C VAL A 108 11.23 1.11 -6.99
N THR A 109 10.73 0.49 -5.93
CA THR A 109 11.32 0.56 -4.60
C THR A 109 12.24 -0.65 -4.44
N ASN A 110 13.50 -0.43 -4.18
CA ASN A 110 14.41 -1.48 -3.78
C ASN A 110 14.11 -1.86 -2.34
N LEU A 111 13.88 -3.14 -2.10
CA LEU A 111 13.70 -3.65 -0.75
C LEU A 111 15.04 -4.06 -0.17
N ASN A 112 15.34 -3.60 1.02
CA ASN A 112 16.52 -4.04 1.76
C ASN A 112 16.25 -5.42 2.36
N ARG A 113 17.08 -6.39 2.01
CA ARG A 113 17.03 -7.74 2.57
C ARG A 113 17.71 -7.75 3.93
N LYS A 114 17.00 -8.19 4.95
CA LYS A 114 17.50 -8.35 6.30
C LYS A 114 17.33 -9.79 6.76
N VAL A 115 18.40 -10.42 7.18
CA VAL A 115 18.37 -11.77 7.77
C VAL A 115 18.21 -11.62 9.28
N ILE A 116 17.22 -12.27 9.85
CA ILE A 116 16.89 -12.23 11.27
C ILE A 116 17.05 -13.63 11.85
N TYR A 117 17.86 -13.74 12.91
CA TYR A 117 18.00 -14.93 13.73
C TYR A 117 17.25 -14.70 15.04
N LYS A 118 16.46 -15.68 15.44
CA LYS A 118 15.77 -15.72 16.74
C LYS A 118 15.87 -17.11 17.35
N GLU A 119 16.08 -17.13 18.65
CA GLU A 119 16.08 -18.36 19.44
C GLU A 119 15.27 -18.18 20.74
N GLY A 120 14.80 -19.28 21.29
CA GLY A 120 14.05 -19.26 22.53
C GLY A 120 13.81 -20.63 23.11
N LYS A 121 13.33 -20.61 24.37
CA LYS A 121 12.81 -21.82 25.03
C LYS A 121 11.30 -21.83 24.99
N ILE A 122 10.73 -23.01 24.88
CA ILE A 122 9.29 -23.21 24.89
C ILE A 122 8.81 -23.26 26.34
N VAL A 123 7.98 -22.29 26.71
CA VAL A 123 7.42 -22.20 28.06
C VAL A 123 6.03 -22.83 28.12
N GLN A 124 5.15 -22.48 27.20
CA GLN A 124 3.79 -23.01 27.12
C GLN A 124 3.53 -23.70 25.77
N SER A 125 3.86 -23.03 24.68
CA SER A 125 3.80 -23.54 23.31
C SER A 125 4.85 -22.86 22.45
N LEU A 126 5.26 -23.50 21.35
CA LEU A 126 6.15 -22.91 20.36
C LEU A 126 5.60 -21.56 19.88
N TYR A 127 4.31 -21.53 19.51
CA TYR A 127 3.68 -20.32 18.99
C TYR A 127 3.78 -19.14 19.96
N ARG A 128 3.38 -19.34 21.23
CA ARG A 128 3.46 -18.26 22.26
C ARG A 128 4.89 -17.78 22.48
N SER A 129 5.80 -18.71 22.68
CA SER A 129 7.21 -18.37 22.94
C SER A 129 7.85 -17.64 21.76
N ALA A 130 7.46 -17.97 20.52
CA ALA A 130 7.93 -17.29 19.32
C ALA A 130 7.32 -15.89 19.17
N ILE A 131 6.03 -15.69 19.46
CA ILE A 131 5.40 -14.36 19.48
C ILE A 131 6.06 -13.44 20.53
N GLU A 132 6.35 -13.95 21.73
CA GLU A 132 7.06 -13.18 22.77
C GLU A 132 8.47 -12.72 22.30
N LYS A 133 9.11 -13.50 21.43
CA LYS A 133 10.38 -13.14 20.79
C LYS A 133 10.19 -12.21 19.56
N LYS A 134 8.97 -11.71 19.34
CA LYS A 134 8.62 -10.82 18.21
C LYS A 134 8.86 -11.46 16.85
N ILE A 135 8.68 -12.77 16.74
CA ILE A 135 8.66 -13.46 15.45
C ILE A 135 7.27 -13.27 14.83
N PRO A 136 7.16 -12.79 13.56
CA PRO A 136 5.88 -12.63 12.91
C PRO A 136 5.09 -13.94 12.82
N ALA A 137 3.77 -13.87 13.02
CA ALA A 137 2.89 -15.04 13.06
C ALA A 137 2.96 -15.89 11.78
N ASN A 138 3.07 -15.24 10.61
CA ASN A 138 3.22 -15.94 9.33
C ASN A 138 4.52 -16.77 9.25
N ILE A 139 5.62 -16.29 9.85
CA ILE A 139 6.89 -17.04 9.93
C ILE A 139 6.73 -18.27 10.84
N ILE A 140 6.00 -18.13 11.95
CA ILE A 140 5.77 -19.25 12.87
C ILE A 140 4.90 -20.33 12.19
N VAL A 141 3.87 -19.93 11.48
CA VAL A 141 3.01 -20.85 10.71
C VAL A 141 3.80 -21.55 9.62
N GLU A 142 4.65 -20.84 8.89
CA GLU A 142 5.49 -21.41 7.85
C GLU A 142 6.53 -22.38 8.43
N PHE A 143 7.15 -22.05 9.56
CA PHE A 143 8.02 -22.96 10.29
C PHE A 143 7.29 -24.25 10.67
N ALA A 144 6.09 -24.14 11.24
CA ALA A 144 5.28 -25.30 11.59
C ALA A 144 4.87 -26.14 10.36
N ARG A 145 4.63 -25.50 9.22
CA ARG A 145 4.33 -26.17 7.95
C ARG A 145 5.53 -26.96 7.42
N ILE A 146 6.73 -26.38 7.49
CA ILE A 146 7.96 -27.05 7.01
C ILE A 146 8.27 -28.29 7.85
N TYR A 147 8.15 -28.19 9.15
CA TYR A 147 8.51 -29.30 10.06
C TYR A 147 7.33 -30.23 10.40
N GLY A 148 6.10 -29.89 10.06
CA GLY A 148 4.90 -30.63 10.42
C GLY A 148 4.81 -32.06 9.90
N PHE A 149 5.65 -32.45 8.94
CA PHE A 149 5.77 -33.83 8.46
C PHE A 149 6.74 -34.66 9.34
N GLN A 150 7.59 -34.02 10.12
CA GLN A 150 8.64 -34.68 10.93
C GLN A 150 8.41 -34.52 12.43
N VAL A 151 7.71 -33.46 12.85
CA VAL A 151 7.48 -33.10 14.25
C VAL A 151 5.99 -32.94 14.50
N ASP A 152 5.44 -33.74 15.38
CA ASP A 152 4.11 -33.51 15.95
C ASP A 152 4.21 -32.43 17.02
N PHE A 153 3.90 -31.19 16.66
CA PHE A 153 4.00 -30.04 17.59
C PHE A 153 3.10 -30.15 18.82
N GLN A 154 2.14 -31.06 18.85
CA GLN A 154 1.29 -31.30 20.01
C GLN A 154 1.87 -32.37 20.95
N ARG A 155 2.60 -33.34 20.43
CA ARG A 155 3.09 -34.49 21.17
C ARG A 155 4.59 -34.45 21.43
N ASP A 156 5.37 -34.02 20.44
CA ASP A 156 6.83 -34.10 20.49
C ASP A 156 7.46 -32.88 21.16
N VAL A 157 6.79 -31.73 21.07
CA VAL A 157 7.31 -30.47 21.60
C VAL A 157 6.94 -30.31 23.07
N ARG A 158 7.95 -30.15 23.93
CA ARG A 158 7.78 -30.08 25.38
C ARG A 158 8.25 -28.77 25.97
N LYS A 159 7.80 -28.50 27.21
CA LYS A 159 8.30 -27.39 28.01
C LYS A 159 9.82 -27.52 28.22
N ASN A 160 10.53 -26.40 28.02
CA ASN A 160 11.98 -26.24 28.03
C ASN A 160 12.72 -26.71 26.78
N ASP A 161 12.06 -27.23 25.74
CA ASP A 161 12.71 -27.42 24.45
C ASP A 161 13.13 -26.06 23.88
N THR A 162 14.15 -26.09 23.05
CA THR A 162 14.67 -24.90 22.40
C THR A 162 14.35 -24.90 20.91
N TYR A 163 14.17 -23.72 20.36
CA TYR A 163 14.02 -23.53 18.92
C TYR A 163 14.94 -22.43 18.42
N GLN A 164 15.30 -22.54 17.16
CA GLN A 164 16.07 -21.56 16.41
C GLN A 164 15.40 -21.33 15.06
N ILE A 165 15.13 -20.08 14.72
CA ILE A 165 14.47 -19.69 13.48
C ILE A 165 15.31 -18.61 12.80
N ILE A 166 15.67 -18.84 11.54
CA ILE A 166 16.28 -17.86 10.65
C ILE A 166 15.26 -17.54 9.57
N TYR A 167 15.00 -16.25 9.35
CA TYR A 167 14.10 -15.80 8.29
C TYR A 167 14.56 -14.48 7.68
N GLU A 168 14.07 -14.20 6.49
CA GLU A 168 14.38 -12.98 5.77
C GLU A 168 13.19 -12.04 5.78
N VAL A 169 13.48 -10.75 5.98
CA VAL A 169 12.52 -9.66 5.85
C VAL A 169 12.99 -8.72 4.75
N PHE A 170 12.05 -8.26 3.96
CA PHE A 170 12.29 -7.26 2.91
C PHE A 170 11.53 -6.00 3.32
N GLU A 171 12.27 -4.94 3.62
CA GLU A 171 11.73 -3.67 4.13
C GLU A 171 11.97 -2.54 3.13
N ASP A 172 11.02 -1.58 3.06
CA ASP A 172 11.22 -0.29 2.38
C ASP A 172 12.13 0.59 3.27
N ASP A 173 12.91 1.48 2.65
CA ASP A 173 13.67 2.52 3.35
C ASP A 173 12.73 3.57 3.97
#